data_a0d852438a914ef5b18cb3f521989551
#
_entry.id   a0d852438a914ef5b18cb3f521989551
#
_cell.length_a   1.000
_cell.length_b   1.000
_cell.length_c   1.000
_cell.angle_alpha   90.00
_cell.angle_beta   90.00
_cell.angle_gamma   90.00
#
_symmetry.space_group_name_H-M   'P 1'
#
loop_
_entity.id
_entity.type
_entity.pdbx_description
1 polymer ?
#
loop_
_entity_poly.entity_id
_entity_poly.type
_entity_poly.pdbx_seq_one_letter_code
_entity_poly.pdbx_strand_id
1 'polypeptide(L)'
;FTTISFFLTGFIMGITNGFSVNISQACGEKESGKLKKIIASSLKITAVFAVLFSIIGLLLLKPMLQIMQTDQELLNDCMAYGCIIFGGLPILAAYQLLSSVLRGVGDSKTPLFAIGVSSACNIILDILFLYLFHSGISGPAYATVLSQLLAAGICYFRLHRMKERKITRSDFVLHFRLDMELLKNGLPMAFMHAMTS
;
A
#
# COMPACT_ATOMS: atom_id res chain seq x y z
N PHE A 1 5.88 17.46 6.11
CA PHE A 1 5.25 16.18 6.42
C PHE A 1 4.62 15.56 5.19
N THR A 2 3.73 16.26 4.50
CA THR A 2 2.98 15.80 3.33
C THR A 2 3.90 15.30 2.22
N THR A 3 4.96 16.02 1.89
CA THR A 3 5.92 15.66 0.83
C THR A 3 6.57 14.28 1.06
N ILE A 4 6.96 13.96 2.30
CA ILE A 4 7.57 12.64 2.58
C ILE A 4 6.54 11.54 2.58
N SER A 5 5.34 11.79 3.10
CA SER A 5 4.25 10.83 3.01
C SER A 5 3.93 10.53 1.54
N PHE A 6 3.87 11.55 0.67
CA PHE A 6 3.70 11.36 -0.77
C PHE A 6 4.84 10.60 -1.40
N PHE A 7 6.08 10.92 -1.06
CA PHE A 7 7.25 10.20 -1.57
C PHE A 7 7.20 8.71 -1.20
N LEU A 8 6.95 8.38 0.07
CA LEU A 8 6.89 7.00 0.53
C LEU A 8 5.72 6.23 -0.08
N THR A 9 4.53 6.85 -0.14
CA THR A 9 3.36 6.25 -0.76
C THR A 9 3.51 6.10 -2.27
N GLY A 10 4.06 7.11 -2.95
CA GLY A 10 4.39 7.07 -4.38
C GLY A 10 5.40 5.97 -4.69
N PHE A 11 6.41 5.79 -3.85
CA PHE A 11 7.37 4.70 -4.01
C PHE A 11 6.71 3.32 -3.90
N ILE A 12 5.86 3.09 -2.88
CA ILE A 12 5.10 1.85 -2.73
C ILE A 12 4.20 1.61 -3.94
N MET A 13 3.51 2.65 -4.40
CA MET A 13 2.63 2.59 -5.55
C MET A 13 3.40 2.25 -6.83
N GLY A 14 4.55 2.86 -7.03
CA GLY A 14 5.40 2.61 -8.19
C GLY A 14 5.96 1.18 -8.22
N ILE A 15 6.50 0.70 -7.09
CA ILE A 15 7.05 -0.66 -7.02
C ILE A 15 5.96 -1.73 -7.24
N THR A 16 4.78 -1.55 -6.67
CA THR A 16 3.65 -2.46 -6.86
C THR A 16 3.10 -2.43 -8.29
N ASN A 17 3.09 -1.27 -8.95
CA ASN A 17 2.74 -1.15 -10.37
C ASN A 17 3.76 -1.86 -11.25
N GLY A 18 5.06 -1.78 -10.93
CA GLY A 18 6.10 -2.55 -11.62
C GLY A 18 5.87 -4.06 -11.55
N PHE A 19 5.41 -4.56 -10.40
CA PHE A 19 5.07 -5.99 -10.26
C PHE A 19 3.88 -6.41 -11.14
N SER A 20 2.92 -5.50 -11.40
CA SER A 20 1.78 -5.83 -12.25
C SER A 20 2.18 -6.17 -13.68
N VAL A 21 3.27 -5.61 -14.19
CA VAL A 21 3.82 -5.94 -15.52
C VAL A 21 4.28 -7.40 -15.56
N ASN A 22 5.07 -7.82 -14.56
CA ASN A 22 5.54 -9.22 -14.50
C ASN A 22 4.38 -10.21 -14.29
N ILE A 23 3.36 -9.81 -13.51
CA ILE A 23 2.16 -10.60 -13.27
C ILE A 23 1.37 -10.77 -14.57
N SER A 24 1.20 -9.68 -15.35
CA SER A 24 0.46 -9.73 -16.62
C SER A 24 1.17 -10.59 -17.67
N GLN A 25 2.51 -10.54 -17.73
CA GLN A 25 3.31 -11.39 -18.60
C GLN A 25 3.15 -12.87 -18.24
N ALA A 26 3.33 -13.22 -16.96
CA ALA A 26 3.16 -14.61 -16.51
C ALA A 26 1.72 -15.12 -16.70
N CYS A 27 0.73 -14.23 -16.59
CA CYS A 27 -0.66 -14.57 -16.88
C CYS A 27 -0.87 -14.87 -18.38
N GLY A 28 -0.23 -14.10 -19.26
CA GLY A 28 -0.26 -14.31 -20.72
C GLY A 28 0.40 -15.63 -21.16
N GLU A 29 1.49 -16.01 -20.48
CA GLU A 29 2.21 -17.29 -20.73
C GLU A 29 1.41 -18.52 -20.26
N LYS A 30 0.29 -18.33 -19.52
CA LYS A 30 -0.56 -19.40 -18.92
C LYS A 30 0.20 -20.34 -17.97
N GLU A 31 1.35 -19.92 -17.47
CA GLU A 31 2.14 -20.68 -16.51
C GLU A 31 1.67 -20.42 -15.07
N SER A 32 0.65 -21.15 -14.63
CA SER A 32 0.06 -20.96 -13.28
C SER A 32 1.08 -21.09 -12.13
N GLY A 33 2.10 -21.93 -12.29
CA GLY A 33 3.17 -22.10 -11.29
C GLY A 33 4.06 -20.86 -11.16
N LYS A 34 4.47 -20.26 -12.29
CA LYS A 34 5.29 -19.04 -12.34
C LYS A 34 4.51 -17.85 -11.78
N LEU A 35 3.24 -17.73 -12.16
CA LEU A 35 2.36 -16.68 -11.66
C LEU A 35 2.24 -16.67 -10.12
N LYS A 36 2.02 -17.83 -9.49
CA LYS A 36 1.94 -17.95 -8.02
C LYS A 36 3.23 -17.53 -7.34
N LYS A 37 4.38 -17.94 -7.87
CA LYS A 37 5.70 -17.55 -7.35
C LYS A 37 5.93 -16.04 -7.45
N ILE A 38 5.56 -15.41 -8.58
CA ILE A 38 5.66 -13.96 -8.77
C ILE A 38 4.79 -13.24 -7.76
N ILE A 39 3.53 -13.65 -7.57
CA ILE A 39 2.64 -13.02 -6.58
C ILE A 39 3.19 -13.19 -5.16
N ALA A 40 3.70 -14.36 -4.79
CA ALA A 40 4.29 -14.62 -3.47
C ALA A 40 5.55 -13.77 -3.23
N SER A 41 6.43 -13.65 -4.24
CA SER A 41 7.63 -12.80 -4.18
C SER A 41 7.26 -11.33 -4.08
N SER A 42 6.31 -10.86 -4.87
CA SER A 42 5.79 -9.47 -4.79
C SER A 42 5.23 -9.17 -3.41
N LEU A 43 4.52 -10.12 -2.79
CA LEU A 43 3.98 -9.97 -1.43
C LEU A 43 5.10 -9.80 -0.40
N LYS A 44 6.15 -10.64 -0.47
CA LYS A 44 7.32 -10.54 0.44
C LYS A 44 8.02 -9.19 0.29
N ILE A 45 8.36 -8.81 -0.94
CA ILE A 45 9.08 -7.57 -1.22
C ILE A 45 8.26 -6.37 -0.74
N THR A 46 6.97 -6.32 -1.08
CA THR A 46 6.09 -5.22 -0.64
C THR A 46 5.98 -5.17 0.88
N ALA A 47 5.86 -6.30 1.56
CA ALA A 47 5.79 -6.34 3.02
C ALA A 47 7.07 -5.80 3.67
N VAL A 48 8.25 -6.17 3.14
CA VAL A 48 9.54 -5.67 3.64
C VAL A 48 9.64 -4.15 3.45
N PHE A 49 9.34 -3.62 2.27
CA PHE A 49 9.37 -2.18 2.02
C PHE A 49 8.33 -1.43 2.85
N ALA A 50 7.13 -1.97 3.01
CA ALA A 50 6.07 -1.35 3.80
C ALA A 50 6.47 -1.21 5.28
N VAL A 51 7.03 -2.27 5.88
CA VAL A 51 7.52 -2.24 7.26
C VAL A 51 8.73 -1.31 7.39
N LEU A 52 9.68 -1.37 6.45
CA LEU A 52 10.85 -0.51 6.45
C LEU A 52 10.45 0.97 6.39
N PHE A 53 9.56 1.34 5.48
CA PHE A 53 9.10 2.72 5.32
C PHE A 53 8.21 3.17 6.49
N SER A 54 7.42 2.28 7.09
CA SER A 54 6.70 2.57 8.32
C SER A 54 7.66 2.93 9.45
N ILE A 55 8.69 2.13 9.66
CA ILE A 55 9.71 2.38 10.69
C ILE A 55 10.48 3.68 10.41
N ILE A 56 10.96 3.86 9.17
CA ILE A 56 11.67 5.09 8.77
C ILE A 56 10.78 6.32 8.95
N GLY A 57 9.51 6.25 8.52
CA GLY A 57 8.55 7.34 8.68
C GLY A 57 8.31 7.69 10.14
N LEU A 58 8.15 6.71 11.01
CA LEU A 58 7.97 6.91 12.46
C LEU A 58 9.22 7.51 13.11
N LEU A 59 10.42 7.05 12.75
CA LEU A 59 11.68 7.56 13.30
C LEU A 59 11.97 9.00 12.85
N LEU A 60 11.68 9.32 11.59
CA LEU A 60 11.91 10.64 11.02
C LEU A 60 10.82 11.65 11.36
N LEU A 61 9.64 11.22 11.83
CA LEU A 61 8.50 12.09 12.10
C LEU A 61 8.85 13.22 13.07
N LYS A 62 9.43 12.88 14.22
CA LYS A 62 9.77 13.87 15.27
C LYS A 62 10.84 14.87 14.81
N PRO A 63 12.02 14.45 14.28
CA PRO A 63 13.03 15.39 13.83
C PRO A 63 12.55 16.30 12.70
N MET A 64 11.66 15.79 11.83
CA MET A 64 11.09 16.60 10.77
C MET A 64 10.16 17.69 11.26
N LEU A 65 9.26 17.37 12.19
CA LEU A 65 8.36 18.37 12.80
C LEU A 65 9.16 19.45 13.54
N GLN A 66 10.28 19.09 14.16
CA GLN A 66 11.19 20.02 14.81
C GLN A 66 11.93 20.94 13.80
N ILE A 67 12.41 20.40 12.68
CA ILE A 67 13.06 21.20 11.61
C ILE A 67 12.06 22.18 10.99
N MET A 68 10.79 21.78 10.87
CA MET A 68 9.72 22.63 10.34
C MET A 68 9.27 23.71 11.34
N GLN A 69 9.87 23.80 12.54
CA GLN A 69 9.53 24.76 13.59
C GLN A 69 8.02 24.77 13.91
N THR A 70 7.41 23.55 13.95
CA THR A 70 5.99 23.40 14.27
C THR A 70 5.73 23.87 15.69
N ASP A 71 4.69 24.70 15.88
CA ASP A 71 4.29 25.20 17.19
C ASP A 71 4.05 24.04 18.17
N GLN A 72 4.46 24.23 19.42
CA GLN A 72 4.40 23.18 20.44
C GLN A 72 2.97 22.69 20.70
N GLU A 73 1.97 23.55 20.53
CA GLU A 73 0.55 23.19 20.67
C GLU A 73 0.08 22.21 19.58
N LEU A 74 0.58 22.38 18.35
CA LEU A 74 0.25 21.53 17.19
C LEU A 74 1.16 20.28 17.08
N LEU A 75 2.30 20.28 17.77
CA LEU A 75 3.29 19.21 17.67
C LEU A 75 2.70 17.84 18.07
N ASN A 76 1.94 17.79 19.16
CA ASN A 76 1.34 16.56 19.66
C ASN A 76 0.30 16.01 18.69
N ASP A 77 -0.51 16.87 18.10
CA ASP A 77 -1.54 16.50 17.14
C ASP A 77 -0.93 16.03 15.82
N CYS A 78 0.10 16.72 15.33
CA CYS A 78 0.85 16.30 14.15
C CYS A 78 1.60 14.98 14.37
N MET A 79 2.14 14.76 15.57
CA MET A 79 2.75 13.48 15.94
C MET A 79 1.72 12.36 15.95
N ALA A 80 0.56 12.56 16.58
CA ALA A 80 -0.51 11.57 16.63
C ALA A 80 -0.99 11.21 15.21
N TYR A 81 -1.27 12.21 14.38
CA TYR A 81 -1.65 12.03 12.97
C TYR A 81 -0.58 11.25 12.19
N GLY A 82 0.67 11.67 12.28
CA GLY A 82 1.79 11.04 11.58
C GLY A 82 2.02 9.60 12.01
N CYS A 83 1.92 9.31 13.32
CA CYS A 83 2.03 7.94 13.83
C CYS A 83 0.95 7.02 13.25
N ILE A 84 -0.28 7.50 13.11
CA ILE A 84 -1.39 6.72 12.54
C ILE A 84 -1.15 6.47 11.06
N ILE A 85 -0.76 7.49 10.29
CA ILE A 85 -0.51 7.38 8.84
C ILE A 85 0.68 6.45 8.56
N PHE A 86 1.82 6.66 9.22
CA PHE A 86 3.00 5.81 9.01
C PHE A 86 2.79 4.38 9.55
N GLY A 87 2.06 4.23 10.66
CA GLY A 87 1.64 2.92 11.15
C GLY A 87 0.66 2.22 10.21
N GLY A 88 -0.14 2.97 9.43
CA GLY A 88 -1.06 2.49 8.41
C GLY A 88 -0.42 2.15 7.06
N LEU A 89 0.86 2.53 6.82
CA LEU A 89 1.56 2.22 5.56
C LEU A 89 1.50 0.75 5.14
N PRO A 90 1.64 -0.24 6.02
CA PRO A 90 1.51 -1.64 5.64
C PRO A 90 0.13 -2.00 5.08
N ILE A 91 -0.93 -1.37 5.58
CA ILE A 91 -2.31 -1.58 5.09
C ILE A 91 -2.46 -0.98 3.69
N LEU A 92 -1.96 0.24 3.50
CA LEU A 92 -1.93 0.90 2.20
C LEU A 92 -1.13 0.08 1.18
N ALA A 93 0.05 -0.41 1.56
CA ALA A 93 0.88 -1.25 0.71
C ALA A 93 0.19 -2.56 0.33
N ALA A 94 -0.54 -3.19 1.27
CA ALA A 94 -1.33 -4.38 1.01
C ALA A 94 -2.43 -4.11 -0.03
N TYR A 95 -3.17 -2.99 0.10
CA TYR A 95 -4.16 -2.59 -0.89
C TYR A 95 -3.53 -2.36 -2.26
N GLN A 96 -2.42 -1.59 -2.33
CA GLN A 96 -1.74 -1.30 -3.60
C GLN A 96 -1.26 -2.57 -4.29
N LEU A 97 -0.68 -3.51 -3.55
CA LEU A 97 -0.25 -4.79 -4.09
C LEU A 97 -1.43 -5.63 -4.59
N LEU A 98 -2.48 -5.81 -3.78
CA LEU A 98 -3.66 -6.60 -4.18
C LEU A 98 -4.35 -6.00 -5.41
N SER A 99 -4.46 -4.68 -5.45
CA SER A 99 -4.98 -3.94 -6.60
C SER A 99 -4.12 -4.18 -7.85
N SER A 100 -2.79 -4.13 -7.70
CA SER A 100 -1.82 -4.35 -8.76
C SER A 100 -1.85 -5.80 -9.28
N VAL A 101 -1.96 -6.77 -8.38
CA VAL A 101 -2.14 -8.20 -8.74
C VAL A 101 -3.43 -8.39 -9.54
N LEU A 102 -4.56 -7.84 -9.09
CA LEU A 102 -5.84 -7.95 -9.79
C LEU A 102 -5.77 -7.34 -11.19
N ARG A 103 -5.17 -6.14 -11.34
CA ARG A 103 -4.95 -5.52 -12.66
C ARG A 103 -4.06 -6.38 -13.55
N GLY A 104 -2.97 -6.91 -13.01
CA GLY A 104 -2.05 -7.78 -13.76
C GLY A 104 -2.70 -9.08 -14.26
N VAL A 105 -3.72 -9.58 -13.54
CA VAL A 105 -4.49 -10.76 -13.97
C VAL A 105 -5.72 -10.43 -14.82
N GLY A 106 -5.91 -9.14 -15.19
CA GLY A 106 -6.96 -8.68 -16.08
C GLY A 106 -8.27 -8.25 -15.38
N ASP A 107 -8.32 -8.25 -14.04
CA ASP A 107 -9.49 -7.75 -13.28
C ASP A 107 -9.24 -6.30 -12.83
N SER A 108 -9.51 -5.34 -13.71
CA SER A 108 -9.43 -3.91 -13.38
C SER A 108 -10.70 -3.36 -12.74
N LYS A 109 -11.82 -4.08 -12.84
CA LYS A 109 -13.11 -3.64 -12.31
C LYS A 109 -13.15 -3.69 -10.79
N THR A 110 -12.61 -4.74 -10.20
CA THR A 110 -12.60 -4.92 -8.74
C THR A 110 -11.78 -3.84 -8.00
N PRO A 111 -10.53 -3.50 -8.41
CA PRO A 111 -9.80 -2.39 -7.81
C PRO A 111 -10.52 -1.04 -7.95
N LEU A 112 -11.13 -0.78 -9.10
CA LEU A 112 -11.89 0.45 -9.34
C LEU A 112 -13.12 0.53 -8.40
N PHE A 113 -13.85 -0.56 -8.25
CA PHE A 113 -14.97 -0.64 -7.31
C PHE A 113 -14.49 -0.47 -5.86
N ALA A 114 -13.39 -1.14 -5.49
CA ALA A 114 -12.82 -1.06 -4.14
C ALA A 114 -12.42 0.37 -3.76
N ILE A 115 -11.78 1.12 -4.67
CA ILE A 115 -11.41 2.52 -4.40
C ILE A 115 -12.64 3.42 -4.30
N GLY A 116 -13.67 3.21 -5.13
CA GLY A 116 -14.92 3.97 -5.05
C GLY A 116 -15.63 3.77 -3.71
N VAL A 117 -15.77 2.52 -3.27
CA VAL A 117 -16.38 2.18 -1.96
C VAL A 117 -15.52 2.73 -0.81
N SER A 118 -14.20 2.58 -0.90
CA SER A 118 -13.26 3.08 0.10
C SER A 118 -13.31 4.61 0.23
N SER A 119 -13.38 5.34 -0.89
CA SER A 119 -13.51 6.80 -0.89
C SER A 119 -14.83 7.28 -0.28
N ALA A 120 -15.93 6.64 -0.61
CA ALA A 120 -17.22 6.95 0.01
C ALA A 120 -17.21 6.66 1.53
N CYS A 121 -16.63 5.52 1.92
CA CYS A 121 -16.47 5.15 3.33
C CYS A 121 -15.54 6.14 4.06
N ASN A 122 -14.46 6.59 3.44
CA ASN A 122 -13.54 7.58 4.01
C ASN A 122 -14.27 8.88 4.34
N ILE A 123 -15.06 9.43 3.40
CA ILE A 123 -15.84 10.67 3.61
C ILE A 123 -16.81 10.49 4.80
N ILE A 124 -17.51 9.36 4.87
CA ILE A 124 -18.46 9.08 5.95
C ILE A 124 -17.72 8.98 7.30
N LEU A 125 -16.59 8.28 7.33
CA LEU A 125 -15.77 8.13 8.53
C LEU A 125 -15.16 9.46 8.98
N ASP A 126 -14.71 10.32 8.05
CA ASP A 126 -14.19 11.65 8.36
C ASP A 126 -15.25 12.49 9.10
N ILE A 127 -16.47 12.53 8.57
CA ILE A 127 -17.58 13.23 9.18
C ILE A 127 -17.87 12.64 10.56
N LEU A 128 -17.92 11.33 10.67
CA LEU A 128 -18.24 10.61 11.91
C LEU A 128 -17.18 10.86 13.00
N PHE A 129 -15.88 10.78 12.65
CA PHE A 129 -14.81 11.02 13.61
C PHE A 129 -14.72 12.49 14.05
N LEU A 130 -14.99 13.44 13.14
CA LEU A 130 -14.98 14.86 13.47
C LEU A 130 -16.17 15.26 14.33
N TYR A 131 -17.40 14.85 13.97
CA TYR A 131 -18.63 15.30 14.64
C TYR A 131 -19.01 14.47 15.85
N LEU A 132 -18.87 13.14 15.80
CA LEU A 132 -19.35 12.26 16.86
C LEU A 132 -18.28 11.98 17.91
N PHE A 133 -17.04 11.74 17.48
CA PHE A 133 -15.95 11.38 18.40
C PHE A 133 -15.07 12.55 18.82
N HIS A 134 -15.27 13.74 18.25
CA HIS A 134 -14.46 14.93 18.53
C HIS A 134 -12.95 14.64 18.52
N SER A 135 -12.51 13.74 17.61
CA SER A 135 -11.17 13.18 17.58
C SER A 135 -10.10 14.15 17.08
N GLY A 136 -10.45 15.43 16.88
CA GLY A 136 -9.52 16.44 16.41
C GLY A 136 -8.84 16.05 15.08
N ILE A 137 -7.57 16.39 14.96
CA ILE A 137 -6.76 16.16 13.74
C ILE A 137 -6.51 14.67 13.48
N SER A 138 -6.57 13.80 14.50
CA SER A 138 -6.32 12.35 14.35
C SER A 138 -7.48 11.60 13.68
N GLY A 139 -8.70 12.15 13.68
CA GLY A 139 -9.88 11.53 13.09
C GLY A 139 -9.70 11.14 11.61
N PRO A 140 -9.33 12.08 10.73
CA PRO A 140 -9.09 11.79 9.32
C PRO A 140 -7.98 10.76 9.07
N ALA A 141 -6.99 10.67 9.96
CA ALA A 141 -5.96 9.63 9.83
C ALA A 141 -6.53 8.23 10.05
N TYR A 142 -7.36 8.04 11.08
CA TYR A 142 -8.06 6.77 11.32
C TYR A 142 -9.03 6.44 10.17
N ALA A 143 -9.79 7.41 9.69
CA ALA A 143 -10.70 7.22 8.56
C ALA A 143 -9.96 6.75 7.31
N THR A 144 -8.80 7.34 7.02
CA THR A 144 -7.94 6.95 5.90
C THR A 144 -7.46 5.50 6.04
N VAL A 145 -6.92 5.11 7.18
CA VAL A 145 -6.41 3.74 7.41
C VAL A 145 -7.54 2.71 7.35
N LEU A 146 -8.70 2.99 7.94
CA LEU A 146 -9.86 2.09 7.92
C LEU A 146 -10.44 1.92 6.52
N SER A 147 -10.55 3.01 5.75
CA SER A 147 -11.02 2.95 4.38
C SER A 147 -10.08 2.17 3.47
N GLN A 148 -8.76 2.29 3.66
CA GLN A 148 -7.76 1.49 2.95
C GLN A 148 -7.81 0.01 3.35
N LEU A 149 -8.07 -0.29 4.61
CA LEU A 149 -8.28 -1.67 5.06
C LEU A 149 -9.51 -2.30 4.40
N LEU A 150 -10.60 -1.54 4.26
CA LEU A 150 -11.80 -1.98 3.54
C LEU A 150 -11.49 -2.28 2.07
N ALA A 151 -10.77 -1.38 1.38
CA ALA A 151 -10.36 -1.59 -0.01
C ALA A 151 -9.46 -2.83 -0.17
N ALA A 152 -8.48 -3.02 0.73
CA ALA A 152 -7.64 -4.20 0.76
C ALA A 152 -8.46 -5.49 0.97
N GLY A 153 -9.44 -5.45 1.87
CA GLY A 153 -10.36 -6.55 2.14
C GLY A 153 -11.17 -6.96 0.91
N ILE A 154 -11.73 -5.98 0.18
CA ILE A 154 -12.49 -6.24 -1.07
C ILE A 154 -11.59 -6.92 -2.11
N CYS A 155 -10.38 -6.38 -2.33
CA CYS A 155 -9.42 -6.93 -3.29
C CYS A 155 -8.95 -8.34 -2.87
N TYR A 156 -8.67 -8.55 -1.59
CA TYR A 156 -8.29 -9.86 -1.04
C TYR A 156 -9.38 -10.91 -1.24
N PHE A 157 -10.63 -10.57 -0.92
CA PHE A 157 -11.76 -11.48 -1.06
C PHE A 157 -11.98 -11.89 -2.51
N ARG A 158 -11.82 -10.95 -3.42
CA ARG A 158 -11.89 -11.21 -4.87
C ARG A 158 -10.78 -12.15 -5.33
N LEU A 159 -9.53 -11.86 -4.94
CA LEU A 159 -8.38 -12.69 -5.29
C LEU A 159 -8.53 -14.12 -4.73
N HIS A 160 -9.02 -14.24 -3.47
CA HIS A 160 -9.24 -15.55 -2.82
C HIS A 160 -10.32 -16.39 -3.51
N ARG A 161 -11.33 -15.76 -4.13
CA ARG A 161 -12.34 -16.46 -4.94
C ARG A 161 -11.81 -17.01 -6.27
N MET A 162 -10.70 -16.51 -6.76
CA MET A 162 -10.05 -17.03 -7.96
C MET A 162 -9.29 -18.32 -7.63
N LYS A 163 -10.02 -19.47 -7.65
CA LYS A 163 -9.53 -20.80 -7.20
C LYS A 163 -8.20 -21.26 -7.82
N GLU A 164 -7.94 -20.89 -9.07
CA GLU A 164 -6.73 -21.27 -9.82
C GLU A 164 -5.45 -20.56 -9.33
N ARG A 165 -5.57 -19.54 -8.48
CA ARG A 165 -4.48 -18.63 -8.06
C ARG A 165 -4.19 -18.69 -6.57
N LYS A 166 -4.68 -19.73 -5.86
CA LYS A 166 -4.37 -19.92 -4.44
C LYS A 166 -2.86 -20.11 -4.25
N ILE A 167 -2.27 -19.18 -3.51
CA ILE A 167 -0.87 -19.24 -3.10
C ILE A 167 -0.76 -20.27 -1.98
N THR A 168 0.19 -21.19 -2.12
CA THR A 168 0.50 -22.20 -1.12
C THR A 168 1.78 -21.80 -0.37
N ARG A 169 1.97 -22.31 0.86
CA ARG A 169 3.19 -22.03 1.64
C ARG A 169 4.48 -22.39 0.89
N SER A 170 4.43 -23.37 -0.01
CA SER A 170 5.55 -23.76 -0.87
C SER A 170 5.95 -22.68 -1.89
N ASP A 171 5.03 -21.77 -2.24
CA ASP A 171 5.31 -20.69 -3.20
C ASP A 171 6.10 -19.53 -2.56
N PHE A 172 6.20 -19.51 -1.22
CA PHE A 172 6.99 -18.54 -0.45
C PHE A 172 8.49 -18.85 -0.34
N VAL A 173 8.96 -19.91 -1.01
CA VAL A 173 10.39 -20.22 -1.07
C VAL A 173 11.15 -19.06 -1.72
N LEU A 174 12.32 -18.70 -1.16
CA LEU A 174 13.17 -17.65 -1.69
C LEU A 174 13.66 -18.03 -3.10
N HIS A 175 13.13 -17.35 -4.11
CA HIS A 175 13.62 -17.42 -5.48
C HIS A 175 14.42 -16.16 -5.79
N PHE A 176 15.65 -16.07 -5.28
CA PHE A 176 16.51 -14.89 -5.40
C PHE A 176 16.57 -14.27 -6.79
N ARG A 177 16.61 -15.11 -7.83
CA ARG A 177 16.66 -14.67 -9.23
C ARG A 177 15.37 -13.95 -9.65
N LEU A 178 14.23 -14.45 -9.20
CA LEU A 178 12.91 -13.88 -9.49
C LEU A 178 12.67 -12.62 -8.68
N ASP A 179 13.09 -12.59 -7.41
CA ASP A 179 13.01 -11.43 -6.55
C ASP A 179 13.86 -10.27 -7.12
N MET A 180 15.05 -10.56 -7.67
CA MET A 180 15.92 -9.57 -8.31
C MET A 180 15.31 -9.04 -9.63
N GLU A 181 14.66 -9.87 -10.41
CA GLU A 181 13.97 -9.47 -11.65
C GLU A 181 12.79 -8.54 -11.33
N LEU A 182 12.01 -8.86 -10.31
CA LEU A 182 10.91 -8.02 -9.83
C LEU A 182 11.40 -6.66 -9.34
N LEU A 183 12.50 -6.62 -8.59
CA LEU A 183 13.12 -5.38 -8.13
C LEU A 183 13.66 -4.56 -9.30
N LYS A 184 14.29 -5.19 -10.28
CA LYS A 184 14.82 -4.50 -11.46
C LYS A 184 13.73 -3.78 -12.27
N ASN A 185 12.54 -4.34 -12.35
CA ASN A 185 11.40 -3.73 -13.04
C ASN A 185 10.61 -2.77 -12.12
N GLY A 186 10.52 -3.07 -10.84
CA GLY A 186 9.77 -2.28 -9.86
C GLY A 186 10.48 -0.99 -9.44
N LEU A 187 11.81 -1.02 -9.23
CA LEU A 187 12.57 0.13 -8.74
C LEU A 187 12.51 1.35 -9.67
N PRO A 188 12.72 1.26 -10.99
CA PRO A 188 12.60 2.42 -11.87
C PRO A 188 11.21 3.05 -11.83
N MET A 189 10.15 2.24 -11.80
CA MET A 189 8.78 2.72 -11.66
C MET A 189 8.53 3.36 -10.27
N ALA A 190 9.13 2.81 -9.22
CA ALA A 190 9.05 3.38 -7.88
C ALA A 190 9.66 4.79 -7.83
N PHE A 191 10.87 4.96 -8.38
CA PHE A 191 11.51 6.27 -8.44
C PHE A 191 10.72 7.26 -9.31
N MET A 192 10.23 6.83 -10.46
CA MET A 192 9.42 7.68 -11.32
C MET A 192 8.16 8.19 -10.59
N HIS A 193 7.40 7.31 -9.93
CA HIS A 193 6.23 7.69 -9.16
C HIS A 193 6.57 8.57 -7.95
N ALA A 194 7.63 8.26 -7.23
CA ALA A 194 8.08 9.04 -6.08
C ALA A 194 8.52 10.46 -6.44
N MET A 195 9.04 10.67 -7.66
CA MET A 195 9.43 12.01 -8.15
C MET A 195 8.26 12.81 -8.72
N THR A 196 7.16 12.15 -9.09
CA THR A 196 5.97 12.81 -9.65
C THR A 196 4.85 13.02 -8.62
N SER A 197 5.02 12.51 -7.40
CA SER A 197 4.09 12.68 -6.27
C SER A 197 4.49 13.88 -5.42
#